data_705d635bf8d5c94cd6ea716f93969571
#
_entry.id   705d635bf8d5c94cd6ea716f93969571
#
_cell.length_a   1.000
_cell.length_b   1.000
_cell.length_c   1.000
_cell.angle_alpha   90.00
_cell.angle_beta   90.00
_cell.angle_gamma   90.00
#
_symmetry.space_group_name_H-M   'P 1'
#
loop_
_entity.id
_entity.type
_entity.pdbx_description
1 polymer ?
#
loop_
_entity_poly.entity_id
_entity_poly.type
_entity_poly.pdbx_seq_one_letter_code
_entity_poly.pdbx_strand_id
1 'polypeptide(L)'
;MAMSARQQTPVVPLEAGAGPDNPPCPACGEPLFGWIDPRAGLAGPVGRCESCGLGVVAEPGSSGDALRELDSLTEGETIRIVNRGGFAAWIGGAGWPGLEPGTHYLYTAEAVRRLAACRDQVVSSVRWAPVAGIATMWQTVLNGFTFGRNVALGALGRAQAVPAGKRWQRRMDAGISVVVAVPAMLFALPMELIAAACRRGAALKLRIELL
;
A
#
# COMPACT_ATOMS: atom_id res chain seq x y z
N MET A 1 -35.94 -10.40 -20.10
CA MET A 1 -34.71 -9.80 -19.57
C MET A 1 -34.33 -10.52 -18.30
N ALA A 2 -33.38 -11.45 -18.38
CA ALA A 2 -32.92 -12.23 -17.21
C ALA A 2 -31.75 -11.48 -16.56
N MET A 3 -31.95 -10.98 -15.36
CA MET A 3 -30.87 -10.44 -14.50
C MET A 3 -29.98 -11.61 -14.07
N SER A 4 -28.78 -11.66 -14.64
CA SER A 4 -27.74 -12.59 -14.21
C SER A 4 -27.38 -12.31 -12.75
N ALA A 5 -27.72 -13.23 -11.87
CA ALA A 5 -27.27 -13.20 -10.49
C ALA A 5 -25.73 -13.31 -10.48
N ARG A 6 -25.02 -12.23 -10.13
CA ARG A 6 -23.60 -12.27 -9.84
C ARG A 6 -23.39 -13.21 -8.66
N GLN A 7 -22.78 -14.35 -8.92
CA GLN A 7 -22.29 -15.23 -7.87
C GLN A 7 -21.26 -14.44 -7.05
N GLN A 8 -21.65 -14.06 -5.85
CA GLN A 8 -20.71 -13.53 -4.85
C GLN A 8 -19.81 -14.69 -4.43
N THR A 9 -18.57 -14.64 -4.85
CA THR A 9 -17.53 -15.56 -4.35
C THR A 9 -17.40 -15.34 -2.83
N PRO A 10 -17.53 -16.39 -2.01
CA PRO A 10 -17.41 -16.24 -0.56
C PRO A 10 -16.02 -15.68 -0.22
N VAL A 11 -15.97 -14.65 0.63
CA VAL A 11 -14.73 -14.13 1.19
C VAL A 11 -14.20 -15.20 2.14
N VAL A 12 -13.11 -15.87 1.75
CA VAL A 12 -12.41 -16.80 2.63
C VAL A 12 -11.68 -15.97 3.69
N PRO A 13 -11.94 -16.18 4.98
CA PRO A 13 -11.19 -15.49 6.02
C PRO A 13 -9.70 -15.82 5.90
N LEU A 14 -8.84 -14.81 5.86
CA LEU A 14 -7.40 -14.99 5.94
C LEU A 14 -7.06 -15.37 7.38
N GLU A 15 -6.79 -16.65 7.62
CA GLU A 15 -6.34 -17.10 8.93
C GLU A 15 -4.91 -16.62 9.22
N ALA A 16 -4.60 -16.39 10.49
CA ALA A 16 -3.29 -15.92 10.93
C ALA A 16 -2.16 -16.97 10.83
N GLY A 17 -2.47 -18.15 10.30
CA GLY A 17 -1.54 -19.27 10.10
C GLY A 17 -1.58 -19.83 8.68
N ALA A 18 -0.58 -20.62 8.29
CA ALA A 18 -0.55 -21.33 7.02
C ALA A 18 -1.60 -22.45 7.03
N GLY A 19 -2.84 -22.10 6.62
CA GLY A 19 -3.88 -23.09 6.33
C GLY A 19 -3.86 -23.49 4.86
N PRO A 20 -4.31 -24.72 4.51
CA PRO A 20 -4.44 -25.14 3.11
C PRO A 20 -5.43 -24.29 2.31
N ASP A 21 -6.27 -23.52 3.00
CA ASP A 21 -7.33 -22.70 2.41
C ASP A 21 -6.92 -21.24 2.12
N ASN A 22 -5.68 -20.86 2.42
CA ASN A 22 -5.20 -19.51 2.13
C ASN A 22 -5.06 -19.29 0.60
N PRO A 23 -5.60 -18.20 0.06
CA PRO A 23 -5.54 -17.93 -1.38
C PRO A 23 -4.08 -17.79 -1.85
N PRO A 24 -3.77 -18.25 -3.07
CA PRO A 24 -2.42 -18.12 -3.62
C PRO A 24 -2.09 -16.67 -3.96
N CYS A 25 -0.83 -16.32 -3.79
CA CYS A 25 -0.29 -15.02 -4.17
C CYS A 25 -0.28 -14.87 -5.71
N PRO A 26 -0.87 -13.82 -6.29
CA PRO A 26 -0.91 -13.63 -7.74
C PRO A 26 0.46 -13.39 -8.38
N ALA A 27 1.51 -13.08 -7.60
CA ALA A 27 2.85 -12.84 -8.11
C ALA A 27 3.75 -14.08 -8.08
N CYS A 28 3.51 -15.08 -7.22
CA CYS A 28 4.40 -16.23 -7.05
C CYS A 28 3.71 -17.54 -6.70
N GLY A 29 2.41 -17.57 -6.54
CA GLY A 29 1.66 -18.79 -6.22
C GLY A 29 1.71 -19.23 -4.75
N GLU A 30 2.61 -18.67 -3.94
CA GLU A 30 2.72 -19.01 -2.51
C GLU A 30 1.51 -18.54 -1.70
N PRO A 31 1.15 -19.19 -0.58
CA PRO A 31 -0.02 -18.81 0.20
C PRO A 31 0.10 -17.39 0.78
N LEU A 32 -1.05 -16.72 0.92
CA LEU A 32 -1.16 -15.43 1.58
C LEU A 32 -1.48 -15.63 3.07
N PHE A 33 -0.88 -14.83 3.93
CA PHE A 33 -1.10 -14.83 5.38
C PHE A 33 -1.76 -13.53 5.82
N GLY A 34 -2.61 -13.56 6.84
CA GLY A 34 -3.18 -12.37 7.43
C GLY A 34 -2.11 -11.40 7.93
N TRP A 35 -2.20 -10.13 7.51
CA TRP A 35 -1.23 -9.10 7.90
C TRP A 35 -1.84 -7.97 8.71
N ILE A 36 -2.95 -7.41 8.26
CA ILE A 36 -3.63 -6.29 8.93
C ILE A 36 -5.12 -6.55 8.92
N ASP A 37 -5.75 -6.43 10.09
CA ASP A 37 -7.20 -6.41 10.20
C ASP A 37 -7.77 -5.10 9.61
N PRO A 38 -8.91 -5.17 8.93
CA PRO A 38 -9.53 -4.01 8.34
C PRO A 38 -9.93 -3.02 9.42
N ARG A 39 -9.24 -1.89 9.49
CA ARG A 39 -9.72 -0.71 10.20
C ARG A 39 -10.48 0.17 9.23
N ALA A 40 -11.37 1.02 9.75
CA ALA A 40 -12.25 1.88 8.96
C ALA A 40 -11.57 2.45 7.71
N GLY A 41 -12.12 2.17 6.52
CA GLY A 41 -11.68 2.69 5.23
C GLY A 41 -10.96 1.73 4.30
N LEU A 42 -10.72 0.47 4.71
CA LEU A 42 -10.36 -0.62 3.79
C LEU A 42 -11.58 -1.50 3.55
N ALA A 43 -11.69 -2.02 2.34
CA ALA A 43 -12.84 -2.85 1.96
C ALA A 43 -12.78 -4.27 2.54
N GLY A 44 -11.60 -4.72 3.02
CA GLY A 44 -11.43 -6.07 3.55
C GLY A 44 -10.09 -6.28 4.27
N PRO A 45 -9.87 -7.48 4.83
CA PRO A 45 -8.61 -7.86 5.44
C PRO A 45 -7.47 -7.84 4.42
N VAL A 46 -6.26 -7.53 4.90
CA VAL A 46 -5.06 -7.51 4.06
C VAL A 46 -4.24 -8.76 4.33
N GLY A 47 -4.06 -9.56 3.28
CA GLY A 47 -3.11 -10.67 3.26
C GLY A 47 -1.73 -10.23 2.76
N ARG A 48 -0.68 -10.94 3.17
CA ARG A 48 0.67 -10.76 2.63
C ARG A 48 1.27 -12.09 2.19
N CYS A 49 2.05 -12.04 1.14
CA CYS A 49 2.93 -13.12 0.77
C CYS A 49 4.27 -13.00 1.52
N GLU A 50 4.73 -14.05 2.18
CA GLU A 50 6.02 -14.05 2.87
C GLU A 50 7.20 -14.18 1.90
N SER A 51 6.99 -14.82 0.75
CA SER A 51 8.02 -15.05 -0.26
C SER A 51 8.37 -13.79 -1.06
N CYS A 52 7.38 -13.09 -1.64
CA CYS A 52 7.61 -11.89 -2.47
C CYS A 52 7.22 -10.58 -1.78
N GLY A 53 6.55 -10.66 -0.64
CA GLY A 53 6.10 -9.51 0.12
C GLY A 53 4.89 -8.78 -0.47
N LEU A 54 4.24 -9.26 -1.53
CA LEU A 54 3.01 -8.66 -2.05
C LEU A 54 1.93 -8.66 -0.97
N GLY A 55 1.28 -7.51 -0.79
CA GLY A 55 0.05 -7.42 -0.01
C GLY A 55 -1.16 -7.49 -0.93
N VAL A 56 -2.22 -8.16 -0.49
CA VAL A 56 -3.49 -8.28 -1.23
C VAL A 56 -4.62 -7.89 -0.31
N VAL A 57 -5.44 -6.93 -0.72
CA VAL A 57 -6.65 -6.53 -0.01
C VAL A 57 -7.78 -7.44 -0.47
N ALA A 58 -8.33 -8.24 0.45
CA ALA A 58 -9.45 -9.13 0.14
C ALA A 58 -10.75 -8.32 0.09
N GLU A 59 -11.15 -7.90 -1.10
CA GLU A 59 -12.46 -7.29 -1.32
C GLU A 59 -13.47 -8.32 -1.81
N PRO A 60 -14.71 -8.35 -1.24
CA PRO A 60 -15.77 -9.19 -1.75
C PRO A 60 -16.09 -8.80 -3.19
N GLY A 61 -15.84 -9.71 -4.14
CA GLY A 61 -16.23 -9.54 -5.55
C GLY A 61 -15.23 -8.79 -6.43
N SER A 62 -14.06 -8.39 -5.96
CA SER A 62 -12.99 -7.88 -6.79
C SER A 62 -11.95 -8.97 -7.06
N SER A 63 -12.00 -9.56 -8.24
CA SER A 63 -10.84 -10.26 -8.80
C SER A 63 -9.97 -9.23 -9.53
N GLY A 64 -9.33 -8.33 -8.77
CA GLY A 64 -8.37 -7.40 -9.36
C GLY A 64 -7.23 -8.20 -10.01
N ASP A 65 -6.87 -7.85 -11.24
CA ASP A 65 -5.69 -8.40 -11.89
C ASP A 65 -4.49 -7.57 -11.44
N ALA A 66 -3.59 -8.18 -10.65
CA ALA A 66 -2.38 -7.54 -10.13
C ALA A 66 -1.50 -6.96 -11.26
N LEU A 67 -1.49 -7.60 -12.42
CA LEU A 67 -0.77 -7.13 -13.58
C LEU A 67 -1.43 -5.89 -14.19
N ARG A 68 -2.75 -5.87 -14.26
CA ARG A 68 -3.51 -4.74 -14.80
C ARG A 68 -3.40 -3.51 -13.90
N GLU A 69 -3.43 -3.70 -12.58
CA GLU A 69 -3.21 -2.59 -11.64
C GLU A 69 -1.78 -2.07 -11.76
N LEU A 70 -0.79 -2.97 -11.88
CA LEU A 70 0.61 -2.59 -12.07
C LEU A 70 0.81 -1.76 -13.36
N ASP A 71 0.11 -2.11 -14.45
CA ASP A 71 0.15 -1.33 -15.70
C ASP A 71 -0.37 0.10 -15.49
N SER A 72 -1.39 0.28 -14.66
CA SER A 72 -1.92 1.61 -14.36
C SER A 72 -0.92 2.50 -13.62
N LEU A 73 0.07 1.90 -12.94
CA LEU A 73 1.15 2.59 -12.23
C LEU A 73 2.38 2.84 -13.12
N THR A 74 2.35 2.36 -14.38
CA THR A 74 3.48 2.43 -15.29
C THR A 74 3.47 3.74 -16.07
N GLU A 75 4.55 4.51 -15.95
CA GLU A 75 4.80 5.73 -16.74
C GLU A 75 5.95 5.46 -17.72
N GLY A 76 5.64 5.09 -18.97
CA GLY A 76 6.62 4.64 -19.94
C GLY A 76 7.33 3.35 -19.50
N GLU A 77 8.65 3.40 -19.32
CA GLU A 77 9.47 2.27 -18.84
C GLU A 77 9.60 2.21 -17.31
N THR A 78 8.88 3.05 -16.57
CA THR A 78 9.07 3.15 -15.11
C THR A 78 7.78 2.96 -14.36
N ILE A 79 7.86 2.27 -13.22
CA ILE A 79 6.79 2.10 -12.26
C ILE A 79 7.15 2.84 -10.98
N ARG A 80 6.20 3.57 -10.40
CA ARG A 80 6.34 4.16 -9.07
C ARG A 80 5.41 3.44 -8.12
N ILE A 81 5.97 2.95 -7.03
CA ILE A 81 5.22 2.24 -6.00
C ILE A 81 5.45 2.87 -4.64
N VAL A 82 4.40 2.86 -3.81
CA VAL A 82 4.53 3.01 -2.36
C VAL A 82 4.95 1.65 -1.83
N ASN A 83 6.17 1.58 -1.26
CA ASN A 83 6.82 0.31 -0.95
C ASN A 83 6.25 -0.31 0.32
N ARG A 84 5.48 -1.36 0.19
CA ARG A 84 4.96 -2.12 1.34
C ARG A 84 6.09 -2.77 2.16
N GLY A 85 7.21 -3.14 1.55
CA GLY A 85 8.40 -3.64 2.25
C GLY A 85 9.22 -2.53 2.94
N GLY A 86 8.82 -1.27 2.80
CA GLY A 86 9.47 -0.11 3.38
C GLY A 86 9.25 0.03 4.89
N PHE A 87 10.13 0.80 5.52
CA PHE A 87 10.07 1.06 6.96
C PHE A 87 8.78 1.81 7.35
N ALA A 88 8.28 2.73 6.51
CA ALA A 88 7.02 3.44 6.74
C ALA A 88 5.82 2.49 6.84
N ALA A 89 5.78 1.42 6.03
CA ALA A 89 4.72 0.42 6.11
C ALA A 89 4.80 -0.40 7.40
N TRP A 90 6.02 -0.69 7.86
CA TRP A 90 6.24 -1.44 9.09
C TRP A 90 5.81 -0.64 10.33
N ILE A 91 6.21 0.64 10.47
CA ILE A 91 5.83 1.46 11.62
C ILE A 91 4.39 1.95 11.55
N GLY A 92 3.88 2.21 10.35
CA GLY A 92 2.54 2.73 10.13
C GLY A 92 1.44 1.70 10.35
N GLY A 93 1.73 0.41 10.09
CA GLY A 93 0.74 -0.64 10.23
C GLY A 93 -0.58 -0.29 9.53
N ALA A 94 -1.70 -0.35 10.26
CA ALA A 94 -3.01 0.03 9.75
C ALA A 94 -3.18 1.54 9.44
N GLY A 95 -2.29 2.39 9.94
CA GLY A 95 -2.21 3.82 9.64
C GLY A 95 -1.31 4.16 8.46
N TRP A 96 -0.69 3.17 7.79
CA TRP A 96 0.20 3.43 6.67
C TRP A 96 -0.53 4.08 5.48
N PRO A 97 0.02 5.17 4.88
CA PRO A 97 -0.62 5.89 3.78
C PRO A 97 -0.89 5.07 2.53
N GLY A 98 -0.11 4.02 2.27
CA GLY A 98 -0.32 3.14 1.13
C GLY A 98 -1.57 2.27 1.18
N LEU A 99 -2.28 2.25 2.31
CA LEU A 99 -3.58 1.59 2.47
C LEU A 99 -4.71 2.54 2.04
N GLU A 100 -4.77 2.90 0.77
CA GLU A 100 -5.82 3.75 0.24
C GLU A 100 -7.09 2.96 -0.10
N PRO A 101 -8.30 3.56 0.02
CA PRO A 101 -9.52 2.95 -0.49
C PRO A 101 -9.41 2.64 -1.98
N GLY A 102 -9.83 1.45 -2.40
CA GLY A 102 -9.73 1.00 -3.78
C GLY A 102 -8.36 0.48 -4.21
N THR A 103 -7.37 0.44 -3.32
CA THR A 103 -6.11 -0.27 -3.58
C THR A 103 -6.30 -1.75 -3.33
N HIS A 104 -6.08 -2.57 -4.35
CA HIS A 104 -6.18 -4.03 -4.25
C HIS A 104 -4.84 -4.69 -3.94
N TYR A 105 -3.74 -4.10 -4.42
CA TYR A 105 -2.40 -4.67 -4.28
C TYR A 105 -1.41 -3.69 -3.67
N LEU A 106 -0.59 -4.19 -2.77
CA LEU A 106 0.44 -3.43 -2.06
C LEU A 106 1.80 -4.01 -2.47
N TYR A 107 2.49 -3.31 -3.36
CA TYR A 107 3.67 -3.82 -4.02
C TYR A 107 4.95 -3.71 -3.20
N THR A 108 5.84 -4.68 -3.36
CA THR A 108 7.27 -4.61 -3.04
C THR A 108 8.08 -4.65 -4.33
N ALA A 109 9.35 -4.30 -4.28
CA ALA A 109 10.23 -4.44 -5.45
C ALA A 109 10.32 -5.89 -5.94
N GLU A 110 10.31 -6.86 -5.03
CA GLU A 110 10.36 -8.29 -5.36
C GLU A 110 9.06 -8.77 -6.02
N ALA A 111 7.90 -8.33 -5.52
CA ALA A 111 6.63 -8.65 -6.15
C ALA A 111 6.55 -8.10 -7.59
N VAL A 112 7.02 -6.86 -7.80
CA VAL A 112 7.08 -6.27 -9.16
C VAL A 112 8.01 -7.06 -10.06
N ARG A 113 9.19 -7.50 -9.59
CA ARG A 113 10.09 -8.35 -10.39
C ARG A 113 9.43 -9.64 -10.86
N ARG A 114 8.71 -10.31 -9.96
CA ARG A 114 8.02 -11.57 -10.30
C ARG A 114 6.87 -11.35 -11.27
N LEU A 115 6.08 -10.30 -11.08
CA LEU A 115 5.01 -9.94 -12.00
C LEU A 115 5.54 -9.54 -13.37
N ALA A 116 6.64 -8.78 -13.44
CA ALA A 116 7.30 -8.42 -14.69
C ALA A 116 7.82 -9.67 -15.42
N ALA A 117 8.42 -10.62 -14.71
CA ALA A 117 8.90 -11.87 -15.28
C ALA A 117 7.78 -12.72 -15.92
N CYS A 118 6.54 -12.63 -15.43
CA CYS A 118 5.39 -13.28 -16.06
C CYS A 118 5.02 -12.67 -17.44
N ARG A 119 5.66 -11.58 -17.85
CA ARG A 119 5.44 -10.86 -19.13
C ARG A 119 6.71 -10.75 -19.97
N ASP A 120 7.69 -11.60 -19.72
CA ASP A 120 9.00 -11.54 -20.39
C ASP A 120 9.67 -10.16 -20.23
N GLN A 121 9.46 -9.53 -19.07
CA GLN A 121 10.04 -8.24 -18.70
C GLN A 121 10.98 -8.40 -17.52
N VAL A 122 11.98 -7.53 -17.43
CA VAL A 122 12.93 -7.50 -16.32
C VAL A 122 12.96 -6.12 -15.65
N VAL A 123 13.06 -6.11 -14.33
CA VAL A 123 13.32 -4.88 -13.58
C VAL A 123 14.82 -4.60 -13.59
N SER A 124 15.26 -3.71 -14.48
CA SER A 124 16.66 -3.36 -14.69
C SER A 124 17.24 -2.47 -13.59
N SER A 125 16.41 -1.66 -12.93
CA SER A 125 16.85 -0.86 -11.79
C SER A 125 15.76 -0.60 -10.77
N VAL A 126 16.17 -0.49 -9.51
CA VAL A 126 15.31 -0.08 -8.37
C VAL A 126 15.98 1.11 -7.71
N ARG A 127 15.31 2.24 -7.68
CA ARG A 127 15.80 3.48 -7.08
C ARG A 127 14.81 4.00 -6.05
N TRP A 128 15.33 4.61 -5.01
CA TRP A 128 14.52 5.36 -4.07
C TRP A 128 13.89 6.59 -4.75
N ALA A 129 12.63 6.87 -4.42
CA ALA A 129 11.88 8.04 -4.90
C ALA A 129 11.78 9.07 -3.75
N PRO A 130 12.75 10.01 -3.61
CA PRO A 130 12.92 10.81 -2.39
C PRO A 130 11.68 11.62 -2.02
N VAL A 131 11.10 12.33 -2.96
CA VAL A 131 9.94 13.20 -2.68
C VAL A 131 8.73 12.39 -2.21
N ALA A 132 8.45 11.28 -2.90
CA ALA A 132 7.33 10.40 -2.53
C ALA A 132 7.63 9.65 -1.23
N GLY A 133 8.86 9.18 -1.02
CA GLY A 133 9.27 8.49 0.19
C GLY A 133 9.16 9.37 1.43
N ILE A 134 9.71 10.58 1.38
CA ILE A 134 9.61 11.55 2.49
C ILE A 134 8.15 11.92 2.77
N ALA A 135 7.34 12.17 1.73
CA ALA A 135 5.92 12.47 1.89
C ALA A 135 5.15 11.31 2.53
N THR A 136 5.44 10.07 2.11
CA THR A 136 4.83 8.86 2.70
C THR A 136 5.25 8.68 4.17
N MET A 137 6.53 8.84 4.50
CA MET A 137 7.01 8.75 5.87
C MET A 137 6.40 9.84 6.75
N TRP A 138 6.38 11.08 6.27
CA TRP A 138 5.75 12.21 6.96
C TRP A 138 4.27 11.96 7.26
N GLN A 139 3.51 11.51 6.27
CA GLN A 139 2.10 11.19 6.48
C GLN A 139 1.93 9.99 7.42
N THR A 140 2.84 9.00 7.39
CA THR A 140 2.83 7.87 8.33
C THR A 140 2.93 8.37 9.77
N VAL A 141 3.85 9.30 10.04
CA VAL A 141 4.01 9.92 11.35
C VAL A 141 2.73 10.70 11.73
N LEU A 142 2.20 11.52 10.82
CA LEU A 142 0.97 12.29 11.06
C LEU A 142 -0.24 11.39 11.36
N ASN A 143 -0.40 10.27 10.66
CA ASN A 143 -1.49 9.31 10.89
C ASN A 143 -1.44 8.68 12.29
N GLY A 144 -0.30 8.72 12.97
CA GLY A 144 -0.16 8.33 14.38
C GLY A 144 -0.81 9.32 15.36
N PHE A 145 -1.05 10.56 14.96
CA PHE A 145 -1.63 11.62 15.79
C PHE A 145 -3.06 12.01 15.37
N THR A 146 -3.51 11.64 14.16
CA THR A 146 -4.82 11.99 13.62
C THR A 146 -5.82 10.84 13.77
N PHE A 147 -7.10 11.18 13.89
CA PHE A 147 -8.20 10.21 13.93
C PHE A 147 -8.55 9.68 12.54
N GLY A 148 -8.42 10.54 11.51
CA GLY A 148 -8.51 10.16 10.11
C GLY A 148 -7.15 9.74 9.54
N ARG A 149 -7.16 9.19 8.32
CA ARG A 149 -5.93 8.83 7.60
C ARG A 149 -5.71 9.73 6.39
N ASN A 150 -4.44 9.94 6.07
CA ASN A 150 -4.01 10.70 4.88
C ASN A 150 -4.57 12.13 4.82
N VAL A 151 -4.91 12.72 5.97
CA VAL A 151 -5.58 14.03 6.03
C VAL A 151 -4.73 15.11 5.37
N ALA A 152 -3.43 15.17 5.68
CA ALA A 152 -2.53 16.18 5.13
C ALA A 152 -2.23 15.94 3.64
N LEU A 153 -1.91 14.71 3.22
CA LEU A 153 -1.70 14.38 1.80
C LEU A 153 -2.98 14.55 0.99
N GLY A 154 -4.14 14.24 1.58
CA GLY A 154 -5.44 14.45 0.96
C GLY A 154 -5.73 15.93 0.72
N ALA A 155 -5.42 16.80 1.68
CA ALA A 155 -5.52 18.26 1.51
C ALA A 155 -4.60 18.81 0.41
N LEU A 156 -3.48 18.12 0.13
CA LEU A 156 -2.56 18.43 -0.96
C LEU A 156 -2.94 17.75 -2.30
N GLY A 157 -4.04 17.00 -2.35
CA GLY A 157 -4.47 16.25 -3.54
C GLY A 157 -3.54 15.09 -3.93
N ARG A 158 -2.72 14.60 -2.99
CA ARG A 158 -1.69 13.57 -3.26
C ARG A 158 -2.05 12.17 -2.78
N ALA A 159 -3.14 12.02 -2.03
CA ALA A 159 -3.64 10.75 -1.51
C ALA A 159 -5.13 10.87 -1.25
N GLN A 160 -5.83 9.73 -1.18
CA GLN A 160 -7.22 9.72 -0.78
C GLN A 160 -7.32 9.81 0.75
N ALA A 161 -7.87 10.92 1.25
CA ALA A 161 -8.12 11.10 2.68
C ALA A 161 -9.28 10.21 3.14
N VAL A 162 -9.08 9.52 4.26
CA VAL A 162 -10.15 8.82 4.97
C VAL A 162 -10.49 9.65 6.21
N PRO A 163 -11.56 10.46 6.17
CA PRO A 163 -11.90 11.37 7.25
C PRO A 163 -12.39 10.59 8.48
N ALA A 164 -12.11 11.13 9.66
CA ALA A 164 -12.69 10.62 10.90
C ALA A 164 -14.23 10.65 10.88
N GLY A 165 -14.87 9.70 11.56
CA GLY A 165 -16.33 9.56 11.56
C GLY A 165 -17.07 10.75 12.17
N LYS A 166 -16.56 11.31 13.27
CA LYS A 166 -17.21 12.42 13.99
C LYS A 166 -16.73 13.79 13.49
N ARG A 167 -17.65 14.78 13.39
CA ARG A 167 -17.31 16.14 12.92
C ARG A 167 -16.23 16.83 13.76
N TRP A 168 -16.26 16.67 15.08
CA TRP A 168 -15.26 17.28 15.95
C TRP A 168 -13.86 16.69 15.73
N GLN A 169 -13.78 15.37 15.50
CA GLN A 169 -12.51 14.70 15.16
C GLN A 169 -11.90 15.26 13.87
N ARG A 170 -12.72 15.49 12.83
CA ARG A 170 -12.24 16.09 11.56
C ARG A 170 -11.67 17.50 11.77
N ARG A 171 -12.29 18.31 12.64
CA ARG A 171 -11.76 19.65 12.99
C ARG A 171 -10.45 19.54 13.75
N MET A 172 -10.36 18.60 14.69
CA MET A 172 -9.12 18.33 15.41
C MET A 172 -8.02 17.83 14.48
N ASP A 173 -8.33 16.95 13.54
CA ASP A 173 -7.38 16.43 12.57
C ASP A 173 -6.74 17.56 11.75
N ALA A 174 -7.52 18.53 11.30
CA ALA A 174 -6.99 19.71 10.61
C ALA A 174 -6.05 20.52 11.50
N GLY A 175 -6.43 20.80 12.74
CA GLY A 175 -5.60 21.50 13.72
C GLY A 175 -4.32 20.75 14.07
N ILE A 176 -4.43 19.44 14.37
CA ILE A 176 -3.28 18.57 14.64
C ILE A 176 -2.34 18.52 13.45
N SER A 177 -2.89 18.36 12.23
CA SER A 177 -2.07 18.31 11.02
C SER A 177 -1.24 19.58 10.83
N VAL A 178 -1.79 20.76 11.14
CA VAL A 178 -1.06 22.04 11.04
C VAL A 178 0.02 22.13 12.11
N VAL A 179 -0.31 21.83 13.37
CA VAL A 179 0.62 21.98 14.50
C VAL A 179 1.75 20.94 14.45
N VAL A 180 1.42 19.70 14.09
CA VAL A 180 2.36 18.58 14.09
C VAL A 180 3.12 18.45 12.75
N ALA A 181 2.69 19.15 11.69
CA ALA A 181 3.29 19.04 10.36
C ALA A 181 4.82 19.25 10.35
N VAL A 182 5.28 20.33 10.98
CA VAL A 182 6.72 20.67 11.01
C VAL A 182 7.51 19.70 11.88
N PRO A 183 7.14 19.44 13.14
CA PRO A 183 7.80 18.42 13.96
C PRO A 183 7.80 17.04 13.29
N ALA A 184 6.68 16.62 12.69
CA ALA A 184 6.58 15.35 11.96
C ALA A 184 7.57 15.31 10.77
N MET A 185 7.76 16.41 10.05
CA MET A 185 8.71 16.47 8.94
C MET A 185 10.16 16.36 9.43
N LEU A 186 10.50 17.06 10.53
CA LEU A 186 11.84 16.99 11.13
C LEU A 186 12.19 15.57 11.59
N PHE A 187 11.18 14.79 12.00
CA PHE A 187 11.36 13.40 12.38
C PHE A 187 11.34 12.46 11.15
N ALA A 188 10.41 12.65 10.22
CA ALA A 188 10.23 11.79 9.07
C ALA A 188 11.41 11.84 8.09
N LEU A 189 12.02 13.02 7.89
CA LEU A 189 13.11 13.19 6.95
C LEU A 189 14.34 12.31 7.30
N PRO A 190 14.93 12.37 8.49
CA PRO A 190 16.07 11.51 8.83
C PRO A 190 15.70 10.04 8.86
N MET A 191 14.49 9.69 9.33
CA MET A 191 14.01 8.32 9.33
C MET A 191 13.92 7.73 7.91
N GLU A 192 13.38 8.50 6.95
CA GLU A 192 13.28 8.04 5.56
C GLU A 192 14.66 7.96 4.89
N LEU A 193 15.58 8.87 5.19
CA LEU A 193 16.96 8.81 4.68
C LEU A 193 17.68 7.54 5.18
N ILE A 194 17.55 7.22 6.46
CA ILE A 194 18.11 5.99 7.04
C ILE A 194 17.43 4.75 6.39
N ALA A 195 16.11 4.75 6.28
CA ALA A 195 15.36 3.67 5.64
C ALA A 195 15.80 3.46 4.18
N ALA A 196 15.99 4.54 3.44
CA ALA A 196 16.47 4.50 2.05
C ALA A 196 17.90 3.95 1.96
N ALA A 197 18.81 4.36 2.85
CA ALA A 197 20.16 3.81 2.94
C ALA A 197 20.15 2.30 3.23
N CYS A 198 19.20 1.84 4.05
CA CYS A 198 18.97 0.43 4.34
C CYS A 198 18.15 -0.30 3.24
N ARG A 199 17.91 0.33 2.08
CA ARG A 199 17.07 -0.20 0.97
C ARG A 199 15.61 -0.48 1.37
N ARG A 200 15.11 0.17 2.42
CA ARG A 200 13.75 0.09 2.95
C ARG A 200 12.98 1.41 2.83
N GLY A 201 13.33 2.23 1.84
CA GLY A 201 12.63 3.49 1.57
C GLY A 201 11.14 3.30 1.30
N ALA A 202 10.33 4.27 1.70
CA ALA A 202 8.88 4.22 1.67
C ALA A 202 8.28 4.26 0.26
N ALA A 203 9.00 4.82 -0.71
CA ALA A 203 8.59 4.82 -2.11
C ALA A 203 9.77 4.48 -3.02
N LEU A 204 9.48 3.72 -4.07
CA LEU A 204 10.47 3.25 -5.03
C LEU A 204 10.04 3.62 -6.47
N LYS A 205 11.04 3.85 -7.30
CA LYS A 205 10.92 3.95 -8.76
C LYS A 205 11.68 2.76 -9.37
N LEU A 206 10.97 1.94 -10.12
CA LEU A 206 11.51 0.77 -10.78
C LEU A 206 11.51 1.02 -12.30
N ARG A 207 12.58 0.63 -12.98
CA ARG A 207 12.65 0.63 -14.43
C ARG A 207 12.43 -0.77 -14.94
N ILE A 208 11.56 -0.91 -15.95
CA ILE A 208 11.21 -2.17 -16.59
C ILE A 208 11.72 -2.14 -18.03
N GLU A 209 12.27 -3.24 -18.48
CA GLU A 209 12.76 -3.44 -19.85
C GLU A 209 12.24 -4.78 -20.36
N LEU A 210 11.99 -4.88 -21.65
CA LEU A 210 11.69 -6.16 -22.31
C LEU A 210 12.97 -7.02 -22.35
N LEU A 211 12.81 -8.32 -22.16
CA LEU A 211 13.89 -9.30 -22.29
C LEU A 211 14.24 -9.52 -23.77
#